data_38bd308c0e8b3a31094e08bf4f34d9ac
#
_entry.id   38bd308c0e8b3a31094e08bf4f34d9ac
#
_cell.length_a   1.000
_cell.length_b   1.000
_cell.length_c   1.000
_cell.angle_alpha   90.00
_cell.angle_beta   90.00
_cell.angle_gamma   90.00
#
_symmetry.space_group_name_H-M   'P 1'
#
loop_
_entity.id
_entity.type
_entity.pdbx_description
1 polymer ?
#
loop_
_entity_poly.entity_id
_entity_poly.type
_entity_poly.pdbx_seq_one_letter_code
_entity_poly.pdbx_strand_id
1 'polypeptide(L)'
;MWLRDSVAQLRPYLVPAQNDPELADLIAGLIRRQFMCINIDPYANAFNEGPNGNCWEKDETDMGPWIWERKYEIDSLCYPLQFSYLFWKNTGRTDQFDEVFWEGVDKILTVFETEMNHEEKSPYSFIRKNCSYTDTLSRDGKGAQVKSGIGLIWSGFRPSDDSCRY
;
A
#
# COMPACT_ATOMS: atom_id res chain seq x y z
N MET A 1 -10.55 -3.39 -0.47
CA MET A 1 -10.10 -2.20 0.34
C MET A 1 -8.84 -1.65 -0.28
N TRP A 2 -8.84 -0.38 -0.68
CA TRP A 2 -7.66 0.35 -1.14
C TRP A 2 -6.93 0.93 0.06
N LEU A 3 -5.61 0.76 0.15
CA LEU A 3 -4.85 1.19 1.34
C LEU A 3 -4.87 2.70 1.53
N ARG A 4 -4.53 3.48 0.49
CA ARG A 4 -4.53 4.94 0.53
C ARG A 4 -5.92 5.51 0.78
N ASP A 5 -6.92 5.04 0.00
CA ASP A 5 -8.28 5.58 0.03
C ASP A 5 -8.97 5.35 1.37
N SER A 6 -8.74 4.20 1.99
CA SER A 6 -9.27 3.89 3.32
C SER A 6 -8.77 4.88 4.37
N VAL A 7 -7.51 5.33 4.26
CA VAL A 7 -6.96 6.39 5.12
C VAL A 7 -7.60 7.74 4.81
N ALA A 8 -7.65 8.11 3.51
CA ALA A 8 -8.19 9.40 3.10
C ALA A 8 -9.64 9.59 3.57
N GLN A 9 -10.45 8.52 3.48
CA GLN A 9 -11.84 8.52 3.92
C GLN A 9 -12.01 8.65 5.43
N LEU A 10 -11.15 8.01 6.23
CA LEU A 10 -11.27 8.02 7.70
C LEU A 10 -10.46 9.11 8.40
N ARG A 11 -9.54 9.78 7.70
CA ARG A 11 -8.71 10.84 8.28
C ARG A 11 -9.51 11.98 8.95
N PRO A 12 -10.64 12.48 8.39
CA PRO A 12 -11.46 13.51 9.04
C PRO A 12 -12.04 13.07 10.39
N TYR A 13 -12.22 11.76 10.59
CA TYR A 13 -12.81 11.18 11.79
C TYR A 13 -11.83 11.04 12.96
N LEU A 14 -10.54 11.33 12.78
CA LEU A 14 -9.55 11.31 13.86
C LEU A 14 -9.88 12.32 14.97
N VAL A 15 -10.43 13.48 14.61
CA VAL A 15 -10.78 14.51 15.60
C VAL A 15 -11.96 14.07 16.49
N PRO A 16 -13.12 13.66 15.95
CA PRO A 16 -14.22 13.18 16.80
C PRO A 16 -13.85 11.90 17.58
N ALA A 17 -12.97 11.05 17.06
CA ALA A 17 -12.52 9.83 17.76
C ALA A 17 -11.82 10.09 19.11
N GLN A 18 -11.39 11.32 19.38
CA GLN A 18 -10.84 11.70 20.70
C GLN A 18 -11.86 11.53 21.83
N ASN A 19 -13.15 11.72 21.53
CA ASN A 19 -14.24 11.70 22.51
C ASN A 19 -15.30 10.62 22.20
N ASP A 20 -15.04 9.78 21.20
CA ASP A 20 -15.94 8.69 20.79
C ASP A 20 -15.14 7.37 20.77
N PRO A 21 -15.27 6.55 21.83
CA PRO A 21 -14.56 5.28 21.93
C PRO A 21 -14.96 4.27 20.85
N GLU A 22 -16.21 4.23 20.42
CA GLU A 22 -16.67 3.31 19.38
C GLU A 22 -16.03 3.66 18.03
N LEU A 23 -15.98 4.94 17.70
CA LEU A 23 -15.30 5.43 16.51
C LEU A 23 -13.79 5.17 16.57
N ALA A 24 -13.18 5.36 17.76
CA ALA A 24 -11.76 5.04 17.96
C ALA A 24 -11.49 3.54 17.77
N ASP A 25 -12.37 2.65 18.19
CA ASP A 25 -12.26 1.20 18.00
C ASP A 25 -12.36 0.82 16.50
N LEU A 26 -13.28 1.45 15.76
CA LEU A 26 -13.37 1.26 14.31
C LEU A 26 -12.09 1.68 13.58
N ILE A 27 -11.51 2.83 13.97
CA ILE A 27 -10.25 3.31 13.38
C ILE A 27 -9.08 2.36 13.73
N ALA A 28 -8.97 1.91 14.98
CA ALA A 28 -7.96 0.93 15.35
C ALA A 28 -8.11 -0.39 14.58
N GLY A 29 -9.35 -0.84 14.37
CA GLY A 29 -9.67 -2.00 13.55
C GLY A 29 -9.24 -1.84 12.09
N LEU A 30 -9.45 -0.66 11.50
CA LEU A 30 -8.96 -0.36 10.15
C LEU A 30 -7.43 -0.40 10.07
N ILE A 31 -6.74 0.21 11.01
CA ILE A 31 -5.26 0.19 11.05
C ILE A 31 -4.75 -1.25 11.08
N ARG A 32 -5.28 -2.10 11.96
CA ARG A 32 -4.92 -3.52 11.99
C ARG A 32 -5.19 -4.23 10.68
N ARG A 33 -6.33 -3.96 10.04
CA ARG A 33 -6.65 -4.51 8.72
C ARG A 33 -5.67 -4.08 7.65
N GLN A 34 -5.24 -2.81 7.64
CA GLN A 34 -4.26 -2.30 6.69
C GLN A 34 -2.92 -3.02 6.84
N PHE A 35 -2.41 -3.16 8.07
CA PHE A 35 -1.15 -3.84 8.31
C PHE A 35 -1.22 -5.35 8.06
N MET A 36 -2.37 -5.99 8.32
CA MET A 36 -2.59 -7.37 7.88
C MET A 36 -2.50 -7.50 6.35
N CYS A 37 -3.07 -6.57 5.60
CA CYS A 37 -2.98 -6.55 4.13
C CYS A 37 -1.54 -6.33 3.65
N ILE A 38 -0.81 -5.38 4.24
CA ILE A 38 0.62 -5.13 3.95
C ILE A 38 1.46 -6.39 4.24
N ASN A 39 1.14 -7.13 5.30
CA ASN A 39 1.81 -8.39 5.62
C ASN A 39 1.53 -9.50 4.60
N ILE A 40 0.40 -9.47 3.91
CA ILE A 40 0.09 -10.39 2.81
C ILE A 40 0.92 -10.05 1.57
N ASP A 41 0.88 -8.79 1.10
CA ASP A 41 1.69 -8.33 -0.03
C ASP A 41 1.91 -6.80 0.04
N PRO A 42 3.11 -6.35 0.36
CA PRO A 42 3.41 -4.91 0.45
C PRO A 42 3.49 -4.20 -0.93
N TYR A 43 3.48 -4.94 -2.03
CA TYR A 43 3.43 -4.35 -3.38
C TYR A 43 1.99 -4.15 -3.90
N ALA A 44 0.99 -4.68 -3.19
CA ALA A 44 -0.41 -4.51 -3.58
C ALA A 44 -0.99 -3.22 -2.99
N ASN A 45 -1.80 -2.51 -3.79
CA ASN A 45 -2.50 -1.29 -3.37
C ASN A 45 -3.95 -1.55 -2.95
N ALA A 46 -4.56 -2.67 -3.38
CA ALA A 46 -5.93 -3.02 -3.06
C ALA A 46 -6.14 -4.50 -2.73
N PHE A 47 -7.03 -4.76 -1.77
CA PHE A 47 -7.26 -6.10 -1.21
C PHE A 47 -8.74 -6.47 -1.16
N ASN A 48 -9.00 -7.76 -1.32
CA ASN A 48 -10.29 -8.39 -1.10
C ASN A 48 -10.65 -8.44 0.39
N GLU A 49 -11.91 -8.69 0.69
CA GLU A 49 -12.37 -8.94 2.07
C GLU A 49 -11.75 -10.22 2.64
N GLY A 50 -11.59 -11.23 1.80
CA GLY A 50 -11.00 -12.53 2.11
C GLY A 50 -10.28 -13.12 0.89
N PRO A 51 -9.72 -14.34 0.99
CA PRO A 51 -8.96 -14.98 -0.10
C PRO A 51 -9.89 -15.57 -1.17
N ASN A 52 -10.67 -14.73 -1.84
CA ASN A 52 -11.71 -15.14 -2.79
C ASN A 52 -11.22 -15.19 -4.26
N GLY A 53 -10.01 -14.69 -4.55
CA GLY A 53 -9.42 -14.71 -5.88
C GLY A 53 -10.03 -13.70 -6.86
N ASN A 54 -10.92 -12.81 -6.42
CA ASN A 54 -11.43 -11.73 -7.26
C ASN A 54 -10.33 -10.69 -7.51
N CYS A 55 -10.33 -10.09 -8.69
CA CYS A 55 -9.39 -9.03 -9.04
C CYS A 55 -10.05 -7.99 -9.94
N TRP A 56 -9.45 -6.78 -9.96
CA TRP A 56 -9.89 -5.72 -10.87
C TRP A 56 -9.69 -6.12 -12.33
N GLU A 57 -8.48 -6.55 -12.66
CA GLU A 57 -8.08 -7.04 -13.98
C GLU A 57 -7.14 -8.25 -13.82
N LYS A 58 -7.04 -9.07 -14.86
CA LYS A 58 -6.10 -10.19 -14.91
C LYS A 58 -4.71 -9.68 -15.35
N ASP A 59 -4.05 -9.01 -14.43
CA ASP A 59 -2.72 -8.46 -14.64
C ASP A 59 -1.65 -9.56 -14.61
N GLU A 60 -0.59 -9.40 -15.40
CA GLU A 60 0.61 -10.23 -15.33
C GLU A 60 1.51 -9.68 -14.21
N THR A 61 1.28 -10.15 -13.02
CA THR A 61 2.02 -9.89 -11.78
C THR A 61 1.75 -11.03 -10.81
N ASP A 62 2.40 -11.06 -9.65
CA ASP A 62 2.21 -12.12 -8.65
C ASP A 62 0.92 -11.92 -7.84
N MET A 63 -0.22 -12.29 -8.42
CA MET A 63 -1.56 -12.11 -7.84
C MET A 63 -1.94 -13.24 -6.90
N GLY A 64 -1.93 -12.98 -5.60
CA GLY A 64 -2.52 -13.87 -4.59
C GLY A 64 -4.04 -13.72 -4.46
N PRO A 65 -4.73 -14.68 -3.79
CA PRO A 65 -6.20 -14.68 -3.68
C PRO A 65 -6.77 -13.52 -2.83
N TRP A 66 -5.97 -12.87 -2.05
CA TRP A 66 -6.33 -11.69 -1.25
C TRP A 66 -6.24 -10.38 -2.02
N ILE A 67 -5.56 -10.37 -3.19
CA ILE A 67 -5.19 -9.15 -3.89
C ILE A 67 -6.26 -8.81 -4.90
N TRP A 68 -6.81 -7.58 -4.81
CA TRP A 68 -7.75 -7.02 -5.77
C TRP A 68 -7.01 -6.34 -6.93
N GLU A 69 -5.93 -5.59 -6.61
CA GLU A 69 -5.01 -4.99 -7.58
C GLU A 69 -3.61 -4.89 -6.98
N ARG A 70 -2.58 -5.16 -7.81
CA ARG A 70 -1.18 -5.18 -7.39
C ARG A 70 -0.34 -4.10 -8.06
N LYS A 71 -0.84 -2.88 -8.08
CA LYS A 71 -0.05 -1.72 -8.50
C LYS A 71 0.79 -1.23 -7.32
N TYR A 72 2.12 -1.23 -7.48
CA TYR A 72 3.01 -0.70 -6.45
C TYR A 72 3.01 0.81 -6.47
N GLU A 73 2.43 1.37 -5.46
CA GLU A 73 2.33 2.80 -5.15
C GLU A 73 2.96 3.04 -3.79
N ILE A 74 4.04 3.80 -3.72
CA ILE A 74 4.75 4.05 -2.45
C ILE A 74 3.85 4.68 -1.39
N ASP A 75 2.91 5.49 -1.79
CA ASP A 75 1.97 6.15 -0.87
C ASP A 75 0.98 5.16 -0.25
N SER A 76 0.63 4.06 -0.94
CA SER A 76 -0.16 2.97 -0.37
C SER A 76 0.47 2.37 0.90
N LEU A 77 1.79 2.47 1.06
CA LEU A 77 2.52 2.09 2.27
C LEU A 77 2.69 3.25 3.26
N CYS A 78 2.86 4.47 2.77
CA CYS A 78 3.07 5.64 3.61
C CYS A 78 1.80 6.09 4.35
N TYR A 79 0.63 6.00 3.70
CA TYR A 79 -0.64 6.45 4.28
C TYR A 79 -1.04 5.66 5.54
N PRO A 80 -0.98 4.32 5.58
CA PRO A 80 -1.25 3.56 6.81
C PRO A 80 -0.30 3.92 7.97
N LEU A 81 0.99 4.14 7.70
CA LEU A 81 1.95 4.58 8.71
C LEU A 81 1.58 5.96 9.27
N GLN A 82 1.32 6.93 8.40
CA GLN A 82 0.92 8.27 8.79
C GLN A 82 -0.39 8.24 9.59
N PHE A 83 -1.36 7.44 9.15
CA PHE A 83 -2.65 7.33 9.81
C PHE A 83 -2.54 6.76 11.22
N SER A 84 -1.74 5.71 11.39
CA SER A 84 -1.46 5.09 12.69
C SER A 84 -0.80 6.09 13.65
N TYR A 85 0.18 6.87 13.16
CA TYR A 85 0.82 7.94 13.92
C TYR A 85 -0.19 9.04 14.31
N LEU A 86 -1.00 9.52 13.38
CA LEU A 86 -1.99 10.55 13.63
C LEU A 86 -3.08 10.07 14.61
N PHE A 87 -3.51 8.82 14.51
CA PHE A 87 -4.45 8.21 15.45
C PHE A 87 -3.89 8.20 16.87
N TRP A 88 -2.65 7.72 17.04
CA TRP A 88 -1.96 7.79 18.32
C TRP A 88 -1.86 9.23 18.85
N LYS A 89 -1.46 10.18 18.03
CA LYS A 89 -1.33 11.59 18.43
C LYS A 89 -2.64 12.22 18.87
N ASN A 90 -3.76 11.82 18.27
CA ASN A 90 -5.07 12.36 18.57
C ASN A 90 -5.73 11.67 19.80
N THR A 91 -5.57 10.37 19.95
CA THR A 91 -6.30 9.59 20.96
C THR A 91 -5.44 9.14 22.14
N GLY A 92 -4.11 9.15 21.99
CA GLY A 92 -3.16 8.56 22.95
C GLY A 92 -3.13 7.03 22.92
N ARG A 93 -3.96 6.36 22.12
CA ARG A 93 -4.03 4.89 22.05
C ARG A 93 -2.79 4.32 21.38
N THR A 94 -2.37 3.15 21.88
CA THR A 94 -1.19 2.41 21.39
C THR A 94 -1.50 0.94 21.10
N ASP A 95 -2.72 0.48 21.32
CA ASP A 95 -3.12 -0.91 21.15
C ASP A 95 -3.12 -1.38 19.68
N GLN A 96 -3.10 -0.45 18.73
CA GLN A 96 -2.88 -0.74 17.30
C GLN A 96 -1.41 -1.09 16.96
N PHE A 97 -0.46 -0.78 17.85
CA PHE A 97 0.98 -1.07 17.66
C PHE A 97 1.33 -2.48 18.16
N ASP A 98 0.60 -3.46 17.68
CA ASP A 98 0.77 -4.88 17.97
C ASP A 98 1.84 -5.55 17.08
N GLU A 99 1.99 -6.87 17.21
CA GLU A 99 2.95 -7.64 16.41
C GLU A 99 2.67 -7.53 14.90
N VAL A 100 1.39 -7.51 14.49
CA VAL A 100 0.99 -7.36 13.08
C VAL A 100 1.42 -6.01 12.51
N PHE A 101 1.31 -4.96 13.32
CA PHE A 101 1.78 -3.63 12.96
C PHE A 101 3.29 -3.62 12.73
N TRP A 102 4.07 -4.13 13.69
CA TRP A 102 5.52 -4.08 13.60
C TRP A 102 6.08 -4.98 12.48
N GLU A 103 5.49 -6.16 12.25
CA GLU A 103 5.81 -6.98 11.08
C GLU A 103 5.58 -6.21 9.77
N GLY A 104 4.46 -5.48 9.67
CA GLY A 104 4.16 -4.66 8.50
C GLY A 104 5.14 -3.50 8.33
N VAL A 105 5.57 -2.85 9.42
CA VAL A 105 6.62 -1.81 9.38
C VAL A 105 7.92 -2.38 8.82
N ASP A 106 8.36 -3.54 9.29
CA ASP A 106 9.58 -4.20 8.81
C ASP A 106 9.49 -4.55 7.31
N LYS A 107 8.31 -5.01 6.85
CA LYS A 107 8.07 -5.28 5.42
C LYS A 107 8.13 -4.00 4.59
N ILE A 108 7.52 -2.91 5.06
CA ILE A 108 7.57 -1.60 4.39
C ILE A 108 9.02 -1.14 4.24
N LEU A 109 9.81 -1.20 5.31
CA LEU A 109 11.23 -0.81 5.27
C LEU A 109 12.03 -1.70 4.31
N THR A 110 11.76 -3.02 4.31
CA THR A 110 12.39 -3.97 3.38
C THR A 110 12.06 -3.63 1.92
N VAL A 111 10.80 -3.27 1.62
CA VAL A 111 10.41 -2.82 0.28
C VAL A 111 11.15 -1.54 -0.08
N PHE A 112 11.21 -0.55 0.81
CA PHE A 112 11.91 0.70 0.54
C PHE A 112 13.40 0.49 0.25
N GLU A 113 14.08 -0.34 1.05
CA GLU A 113 15.49 -0.71 0.81
C GLU A 113 15.70 -1.46 -0.51
N THR A 114 14.76 -2.34 -0.86
CA THR A 114 14.76 -3.07 -2.13
C THR A 114 14.60 -2.11 -3.30
N GLU A 115 13.62 -1.24 -3.23
CA GLU A 115 13.27 -0.32 -4.30
C GLU A 115 14.23 0.89 -4.44
N MET A 116 15.07 1.17 -3.45
CA MET A 116 16.25 2.04 -3.63
C MET A 116 17.29 1.44 -4.58
N ASN A 117 17.22 0.15 -4.83
CA ASN A 117 18.07 -0.61 -5.74
C ASN A 117 17.22 -1.41 -6.74
N HIS A 118 16.17 -0.79 -7.26
CA HIS A 118 15.12 -1.41 -8.08
C HIS A 118 15.69 -2.31 -9.19
N GLU A 119 16.63 -1.81 -10.00
CA GLU A 119 17.19 -2.55 -11.14
C GLU A 119 17.86 -3.87 -10.76
N GLU A 120 18.45 -3.95 -9.57
CA GLU A 120 19.25 -5.08 -9.13
C GLU A 120 18.49 -6.03 -8.21
N LYS A 121 17.56 -5.49 -7.41
CA LYS A 121 16.98 -6.22 -6.29
C LYS A 121 15.48 -6.42 -6.36
N SER A 122 14.74 -5.56 -7.11
CA SER A 122 13.29 -5.63 -7.11
C SER A 122 12.77 -6.93 -7.73
N PRO A 123 11.91 -7.68 -7.02
CA PRO A 123 11.19 -8.81 -7.58
C PRO A 123 9.92 -8.36 -8.30
N TYR A 124 9.58 -7.07 -8.26
CA TYR A 124 8.31 -6.56 -8.74
C TYR A 124 8.27 -6.41 -10.25
N SER A 125 7.19 -6.86 -10.83
CA SER A 125 6.82 -6.59 -12.22
C SER A 125 5.31 -6.44 -12.34
N PHE A 126 4.87 -5.67 -13.34
CA PHE A 126 3.46 -5.48 -13.61
C PHE A 126 3.21 -5.21 -15.10
N ILE A 127 2.36 -6.02 -15.73
CA ILE A 127 1.89 -5.82 -17.10
C ILE A 127 0.36 -5.95 -17.12
N ARG A 128 -0.31 -4.92 -17.59
CA ARG A 128 -1.75 -4.94 -17.92
C ARG A 128 -1.90 -4.91 -19.43
N LYS A 129 -2.65 -5.88 -19.97
CA LYS A 129 -2.92 -5.96 -21.42
C LYS A 129 -4.14 -5.14 -21.80
N ASN A 130 -4.19 -4.71 -23.08
CA ASN A 130 -5.34 -3.99 -23.65
C ASN A 130 -5.74 -2.71 -22.89
N CYS A 131 -4.77 -2.03 -22.30
CA CYS A 131 -4.97 -0.79 -21.57
C CYS A 131 -4.18 0.37 -22.20
N SER A 132 -4.36 1.58 -21.66
CA SER A 132 -3.49 2.71 -21.97
C SER A 132 -2.03 2.38 -21.59
N TYR A 133 -1.06 2.90 -22.35
CA TYR A 133 0.36 2.78 -22.02
C TYR A 133 0.73 3.33 -20.63
N THR A 134 -0.15 4.13 -20.06
CA THR A 134 -0.01 4.72 -18.72
C THR A 134 -0.53 3.83 -17.60
N ASP A 135 -1.22 2.74 -17.93
CA ASP A 135 -1.82 1.79 -16.97
C ASP A 135 -1.06 0.45 -16.90
N THR A 136 0.12 0.41 -17.50
CA THR A 136 1.05 -0.72 -17.48
C THR A 136 2.49 -0.23 -17.38
N LEU A 137 3.41 -1.09 -16.95
CA LEU A 137 4.81 -0.74 -16.89
C LEU A 137 5.55 -1.12 -18.18
N SER A 138 6.48 -0.26 -18.60
CA SER A 138 7.39 -0.50 -19.72
C SER A 138 8.45 -1.57 -19.36
N ARG A 139 9.31 -1.94 -20.34
CA ARG A 139 10.45 -2.83 -20.13
C ARG A 139 10.04 -4.19 -19.54
N ASP A 140 9.05 -4.83 -20.15
CA ASP A 140 8.52 -6.13 -19.70
C ASP A 140 8.04 -6.11 -18.22
N GLY A 141 7.37 -5.02 -17.87
CA GLY A 141 6.78 -4.85 -16.53
C GLY A 141 7.73 -4.29 -15.46
N LYS A 142 8.99 -3.99 -15.79
CA LYS A 142 9.95 -3.42 -14.83
C LYS A 142 9.82 -1.91 -14.62
N GLY A 143 9.13 -1.22 -15.52
CA GLY A 143 8.93 0.23 -15.42
C GLY A 143 10.16 1.07 -15.76
N ALA A 144 10.17 2.31 -15.32
CA ALA A 144 11.26 3.24 -15.57
C ALA A 144 12.55 2.83 -14.86
N GLN A 145 13.66 2.98 -15.55
CA GLN A 145 14.98 2.69 -14.98
C GLN A 145 15.39 3.76 -13.97
N VAL A 146 15.80 3.34 -12.79
CA VAL A 146 16.34 4.22 -11.75
C VAL A 146 17.75 3.78 -11.38
N LYS A 147 18.67 4.75 -11.34
CA LYS A 147 20.03 4.49 -10.93
C LYS A 147 20.09 4.11 -9.46
N SER A 148 20.64 2.94 -9.16
CA SER A 148 20.87 2.48 -7.78
C SER A 148 21.79 3.40 -6.98
N GLY A 149 21.57 3.47 -5.68
CA GLY A 149 22.46 4.18 -4.75
C GLY A 149 22.30 5.71 -4.71
N ILE A 150 21.26 6.27 -5.35
CA ILE A 150 20.99 7.71 -5.29
C ILE A 150 20.05 8.10 -4.13
N GLY A 151 19.59 7.14 -3.33
CA GLY A 151 18.74 7.37 -2.16
C GLY A 151 17.26 7.64 -2.48
N LEU A 152 16.83 7.42 -3.72
CA LEU A 152 15.41 7.52 -4.11
C LEU A 152 14.79 6.13 -4.11
N ILE A 153 13.56 6.04 -3.60
CA ILE A 153 12.75 4.83 -3.63
C ILE A 153 11.95 4.85 -4.93
N TRP A 154 12.06 3.79 -5.72
CA TRP A 154 11.28 3.64 -6.94
C TRP A 154 9.81 3.36 -6.60
N SER A 155 8.88 3.87 -7.41
CA SER A 155 7.45 3.58 -7.34
C SER A 155 6.95 3.30 -8.75
N GLY A 156 6.23 2.19 -8.92
CA GLY A 156 5.72 1.78 -10.23
C GLY A 156 4.60 2.65 -10.75
N PHE A 157 3.74 3.06 -9.84
CA PHE A 157 2.56 3.86 -10.14
C PHE A 157 2.49 5.04 -9.17
N ARG A 158 1.72 6.05 -9.54
CA ARG A 158 1.41 7.15 -8.66
C ARG A 158 -0.07 7.12 -8.27
N PRO A 159 -0.43 7.78 -7.17
CA PRO A 159 -1.79 7.85 -6.68
C PRO A 159 -2.65 8.75 -7.56
N SER A 160 -3.07 8.28 -8.71
CA SER A 160 -4.14 8.90 -9.47
C SER A 160 -4.80 7.85 -10.33
N ASP A 161 -6.11 7.88 -10.40
CA ASP A 161 -6.89 7.01 -11.28
C ASP A 161 -6.62 7.32 -12.75
N ASP A 162 -5.95 8.44 -13.01
CA ASP A 162 -5.70 9.01 -14.32
C ASP A 162 -4.32 8.69 -14.88
N SER A 163 -3.76 7.55 -14.54
CA SER A 163 -2.58 7.04 -15.21
C SER A 163 -1.23 7.74 -14.97
N CYS A 164 -0.19 6.96 -15.00
CA CYS A 164 1.20 7.41 -15.02
C CYS A 164 1.48 8.31 -16.24
N ARG A 165 1.50 9.59 -16.04
CA ARG A 165 2.07 10.51 -17.02
C ARG A 165 3.45 10.95 -16.53
N TYR A 166 4.44 10.08 -16.66
CA TYR A 166 5.86 10.48 -16.60
C TYR A 166 6.72 9.53 -17.41
#